data_9c1a874c58dc5342a824fc615b254a54
#
_entry.id   9c1a874c58dc5342a824fc615b254a54
#
_cell.length_a   1.000
_cell.length_b   1.000
_cell.length_c   1.000
_cell.angle_alpha   90.00
_cell.angle_beta   90.00
_cell.angle_gamma   90.00
#
_symmetry.space_group_name_H-M   'P 1'
#
loop_
_entity.id
_entity.type
_entity.pdbx_description
1 polymer ?
#
loop_
_entity_poly.entity_id
_entity_poly.type
_entity_poly.pdbx_seq_one_letter_code
_entity_poly.pdbx_strand_id
1 'polypeptide(L)'
;AASDVYKRQIILGCTHYPLLLDKIRQFTPGHIRIIAQGEYVARSLQDYLNRHPEMDARCEKGGKCRFLTTESENKFEESASIFLGRQDIKVESIALE
;
A
#
# COMPACT_ATOMS: atom_id res chain seq x y z
N ALA A 1 -7.26 25.50 -15.82
CA ALA A 1 -8.64 25.31 -16.23
C ALA A 1 -9.61 25.61 -15.08
N ALA A 2 -10.82 26.05 -15.39
CA ALA A 2 -11.81 26.37 -14.36
C ALA A 2 -12.15 25.21 -13.46
N SER A 3 -12.09 23.98 -14.01
CA SER A 3 -12.32 22.75 -13.24
C SER A 3 -11.32 22.55 -12.11
N ASP A 4 -10.11 23.07 -12.24
CA ASP A 4 -9.07 22.89 -11.23
C ASP A 4 -9.35 23.65 -9.95
N VAL A 5 -10.10 24.74 -10.04
CA VAL A 5 -10.49 25.57 -8.88
C VAL A 5 -11.37 24.77 -7.91
N TYR A 6 -12.11 23.80 -8.42
CA TYR A 6 -13.06 23.02 -7.62
C TYR A 6 -12.50 21.67 -7.18
N LYS A 7 -11.31 21.32 -7.62
CA LYS A 7 -10.69 20.06 -7.20
C LYS A 7 -10.26 20.14 -5.75
N ARG A 8 -10.78 19.28 -4.91
CA ARG A 8 -10.48 19.21 -3.49
C ARG A 8 -9.71 17.95 -3.12
N GLN A 9 -9.65 16.99 -4.03
CA GLN A 9 -9.05 15.69 -3.77
C GLN A 9 -8.28 15.21 -4.99
N ILE A 10 -7.17 14.52 -4.71
CA ILE A 10 -6.40 13.79 -5.71
C ILE A 10 -6.38 12.34 -5.26
N ILE A 11 -6.83 11.44 -6.11
CA ILE A 11 -6.77 10.00 -5.86
C ILE A 11 -5.56 9.44 -6.59
N LEU A 12 -4.65 8.82 -5.84
CA LEU A 12 -3.49 8.17 -6.42
C LEU A 12 -3.89 6.78 -6.92
N GLY A 13 -4.16 6.69 -8.22
CA GLY A 13 -4.69 5.48 -8.85
C GLY A 13 -3.66 4.41 -9.19
N CYS A 14 -2.42 4.56 -8.73
CA CYS A 14 -1.35 3.60 -8.96
C CYS A 14 -0.83 3.10 -7.62
N THR A 15 -0.56 1.80 -7.51
CA THR A 15 -0.07 1.20 -6.27
C THR A 15 1.31 1.70 -5.86
N HIS A 16 2.11 2.21 -6.82
CA HIS A 16 3.45 2.70 -6.55
C HIS A 16 3.52 4.17 -6.18
N TYR A 17 2.52 4.97 -6.54
CA TYR A 17 2.52 6.40 -6.25
C TYR A 17 2.57 6.73 -4.76
N PRO A 18 1.95 5.95 -3.86
CA PRO A 18 2.06 6.22 -2.43
C PRO A 18 3.50 6.20 -1.90
N LEU A 19 4.40 5.50 -2.57
CA LEU A 19 5.83 5.47 -2.21
C LEU A 19 6.51 6.82 -2.45
N LEU A 20 5.90 7.68 -3.28
CA LEU A 20 6.37 9.03 -3.57
C LEU A 20 5.52 10.10 -2.87
N LEU A 21 4.76 9.69 -1.87
CA LEU A 21 3.75 10.56 -1.25
C LEU A 21 4.32 11.87 -0.71
N ASP A 22 5.49 11.82 -0.08
CA ASP A 22 6.12 13.01 0.48
C ASP A 22 6.45 14.03 -0.62
N LYS A 23 6.95 13.56 -1.76
CA LYS A 23 7.23 14.42 -2.91
C LYS A 23 5.96 14.99 -3.51
N ILE A 24 4.93 14.17 -3.64
CA ILE A 24 3.64 14.61 -4.17
C ILE A 24 3.03 15.69 -3.27
N ARG A 25 3.08 15.50 -1.95
CA ARG A 25 2.59 16.48 -0.99
C ARG A 25 3.35 17.80 -1.07
N GLN A 26 4.65 17.75 -1.28
CA GLN A 26 5.52 18.92 -1.37
C GLN A 26 5.07 19.88 -2.50
N PHE A 27 4.58 19.31 -3.61
CA PHE A 27 4.16 20.08 -4.77
C PHE A 27 2.64 20.26 -4.88
N THR A 28 1.89 19.81 -3.88
CA THR A 28 0.43 19.89 -3.88
C THR A 28 -0.01 21.02 -2.94
N PRO A 29 -0.91 21.92 -3.40
CA PRO A 29 -1.46 22.96 -2.53
C PRO A 29 -2.13 22.37 -1.29
N GLY A 30 -1.98 23.04 -0.14
CA GLY A 30 -2.43 22.51 1.15
C GLY A 30 -3.94 22.29 1.26
N HIS A 31 -4.74 22.94 0.40
CA HIS A 31 -6.19 22.76 0.40
C HIS A 31 -6.65 21.54 -0.39
N ILE A 32 -5.72 20.85 -1.07
CA ILE A 32 -6.04 19.66 -1.85
C ILE A 32 -5.68 18.43 -1.02
N ARG A 33 -6.66 17.54 -0.86
CA ARG A 33 -6.49 16.30 -0.13
C ARG A 33 -5.98 15.20 -1.07
N ILE A 34 -4.91 14.53 -0.64
CA ILE A 34 -4.35 13.41 -1.38
C ILE A 34 -4.86 12.12 -0.77
N ILE A 35 -5.42 11.25 -1.61
CA ILE A 35 -5.97 9.96 -1.19
C ILE A 35 -5.10 8.85 -1.77
N ALA A 36 -4.42 8.11 -0.89
CA ALA A 36 -3.66 6.92 -1.24
C ALA A 36 -4.52 5.68 -0.96
N GLN A 37 -4.60 4.78 -1.94
CA GLN A 37 -5.49 3.63 -1.85
C GLN A 37 -5.16 2.69 -0.70
N GLY A 38 -3.87 2.46 -0.45
CA GLY A 38 -3.43 1.47 0.54
C GLY A 38 -4.04 1.65 1.91
N GLU A 39 -4.05 2.87 2.41
CA GLU A 39 -4.62 3.19 3.72
C GLU A 39 -6.12 2.93 3.77
N TYR A 40 -6.83 3.33 2.72
CA TYR A 40 -8.28 3.12 2.65
C TYR A 40 -8.64 1.65 2.55
N VAL A 41 -7.91 0.90 1.75
CA VAL A 41 -8.12 -0.55 1.62
C VAL A 41 -7.84 -1.26 2.94
N ALA A 42 -6.76 -0.89 3.62
CA ALA A 42 -6.42 -1.47 4.92
C ALA A 42 -7.49 -1.21 5.96
N ARG A 43 -8.00 0.02 6.03
CA ARG A 43 -9.09 0.38 6.95
C ARG A 43 -10.39 -0.35 6.61
N SER A 44 -10.71 -0.47 5.32
CA SER A 44 -11.88 -1.22 4.89
C SER A 44 -11.79 -2.69 5.27
N LEU A 45 -10.62 -3.29 5.12
CA LEU A 45 -10.39 -4.67 5.52
C LEU A 45 -10.54 -4.83 7.03
N GLN A 46 -9.96 -3.92 7.79
CA GLN A 46 -10.08 -3.94 9.26
C GLN A 46 -11.54 -3.85 9.69
N ASP A 47 -12.29 -2.94 9.11
CA ASP A 47 -13.71 -2.77 9.39
C ASP A 47 -14.51 -4.02 9.01
N TYR A 48 -14.21 -4.60 7.86
CA TYR A 48 -14.83 -5.85 7.42
C TYR A 48 -14.62 -6.97 8.43
N LEU A 49 -13.38 -7.18 8.86
CA LEU A 49 -13.05 -8.24 9.82
C LEU A 49 -13.70 -7.99 11.18
N ASN A 50 -13.82 -6.73 11.60
CA ASN A 50 -14.51 -6.38 12.84
C ASN A 50 -16.01 -6.71 12.78
N ARG A 51 -16.62 -6.53 11.62
CA ARG A 51 -18.03 -6.84 11.40
C ARG A 51 -18.30 -8.31 11.10
N HIS A 52 -17.25 -9.07 10.79
CA HIS A 52 -17.36 -10.48 10.43
C HIS A 52 -16.41 -11.32 11.30
N PRO A 53 -16.74 -11.52 12.59
CA PRO A 53 -15.87 -12.25 13.50
C PRO A 53 -15.54 -13.68 13.02
N GLU A 54 -16.43 -14.30 12.28
CA GLU A 54 -16.23 -15.64 11.71
C GLU A 54 -15.10 -15.65 10.68
N MET A 55 -14.94 -14.57 9.94
CA MET A 55 -13.83 -14.44 8.99
C MET A 55 -12.52 -14.08 9.69
N ASP A 56 -12.59 -13.18 10.67
CA ASP A 56 -11.43 -12.79 11.45
C ASP A 56 -10.82 -13.97 12.18
N ALA A 57 -11.66 -14.86 12.71
CA ALA A 57 -11.20 -16.06 13.41
C ALA A 57 -10.46 -17.05 12.50
N ARG A 58 -10.68 -16.97 11.20
CA ARG A 58 -9.99 -17.82 10.20
C ARG A 58 -8.62 -17.28 9.80
N CYS A 59 -8.30 -16.06 10.19
CA CYS A 59 -7.02 -15.43 9.88
C CYS A 59 -5.99 -15.75 10.97
N GLU A 60 -4.76 -16.00 10.55
CA GLU A 60 -3.67 -16.15 11.49
C GLU A 60 -3.39 -14.83 12.20
N LYS A 61 -2.95 -14.91 13.43
CA LYS A 61 -2.59 -13.76 14.24
C LYS A 61 -1.07 -13.78 14.47
N GLY A 62 -0.51 -12.66 14.84
CA GLY A 62 0.91 -12.57 15.18
C GLY A 62 1.71 -11.62 14.30
N GLY A 63 1.07 -11.03 13.29
CA GLY A 63 1.70 -10.00 12.47
C GLY A 63 2.81 -10.48 11.56
N LYS A 64 2.81 -11.76 11.19
CA LYS A 64 3.80 -12.29 10.26
C LYS A 64 3.48 -11.86 8.83
N CYS A 65 4.50 -11.44 8.11
CA CYS A 65 4.39 -11.12 6.70
C CYS A 65 5.26 -12.05 5.87
N ARG A 66 4.70 -12.56 4.79
CA ARG A 66 5.43 -13.32 3.78
C ARG A 66 5.42 -12.53 2.49
N PHE A 67 6.59 -12.39 1.90
CA PHE A 67 6.74 -11.67 0.63
C PHE A 67 7.01 -12.70 -0.47
N LEU A 68 6.13 -12.74 -1.45
CA LEU A 68 6.19 -13.72 -2.53
C LEU A 68 6.35 -12.97 -3.85
N THR A 69 7.18 -13.51 -4.73
CA THR A 69 7.38 -12.94 -6.06
C THR A 69 7.52 -14.05 -7.09
N THR A 70 7.15 -13.74 -8.32
CA THR A 70 7.41 -14.61 -9.47
C THR A 70 8.73 -14.27 -10.16
N GLU A 71 9.38 -13.19 -9.72
CA GLU A 71 10.64 -12.71 -10.26
C GLU A 71 11.83 -13.15 -9.40
N SER A 72 13.00 -12.58 -9.67
CA SER A 72 14.20 -12.81 -8.87
C SER A 72 14.00 -12.33 -7.44
N GLU A 73 14.27 -13.22 -6.48
CA GLU A 73 14.14 -12.91 -5.05
C GLU A 73 15.00 -11.72 -4.65
N ASN A 74 16.26 -11.70 -5.09
CA ASN A 74 17.20 -10.64 -4.73
C ASN A 74 16.74 -9.26 -5.20
N LYS A 75 16.21 -9.20 -6.40
CA LYS A 75 15.74 -7.96 -6.99
C LYS A 75 14.55 -7.40 -6.24
N PHE A 76 13.62 -8.26 -5.87
CA PHE A 76 12.45 -7.87 -5.10
C PHE A 76 12.83 -7.46 -3.67
N GLU A 77 13.72 -8.21 -3.01
CA GLU A 77 14.20 -7.90 -1.66
C GLU A 77 14.85 -6.52 -1.60
N GLU A 78 15.70 -6.22 -2.58
CA GLU A 78 16.38 -4.95 -2.67
C GLU A 78 15.39 -3.79 -2.77
N SER A 79 14.43 -3.90 -3.68
CA SER A 79 13.40 -2.87 -3.86
C SER A 79 12.51 -2.74 -2.64
N ALA A 80 12.05 -3.84 -2.08
CA ALA A 80 11.18 -3.84 -0.92
C ALA A 80 11.88 -3.27 0.31
N SER A 81 13.15 -3.57 0.49
CA SER A 81 13.95 -3.03 1.61
C SER A 81 14.06 -1.52 1.53
N ILE A 82 14.27 -0.99 0.34
CA ILE A 82 14.33 0.46 0.12
C ILE A 82 13.00 1.12 0.42
N PHE A 83 11.91 0.59 -0.13
CA PHE A 83 10.59 1.22 -0.02
C PHE A 83 10.00 1.10 1.38
N LEU A 84 10.22 0.00 2.07
CA LEU A 84 9.70 -0.20 3.42
C LEU A 84 10.65 0.28 4.51
N GLY A 85 11.87 0.66 4.13
CA GLY A 85 12.89 1.09 5.10
C GLY A 85 13.28 -0.02 6.06
N ARG A 86 13.19 -1.28 5.64
CA ARG A 86 13.52 -2.45 6.45
C ARG A 86 14.60 -3.27 5.78
N GLN A 87 15.44 -3.92 6.58
CA GLN A 87 16.51 -4.77 6.07
C GLN A 87 16.32 -6.25 6.36
N ASP A 88 15.22 -6.59 7.01
CA ASP A 88 14.91 -7.96 7.43
C ASP A 88 13.93 -8.65 6.47
N ILE A 89 13.75 -8.11 5.27
CA ILE A 89 12.79 -8.65 4.30
C ILE A 89 13.40 -9.82 3.58
N LYS A 90 12.73 -10.98 3.68
CA LYS A 90 13.04 -12.18 2.94
C LYS A 90 11.90 -12.49 1.98
N VAL A 91 12.24 -12.78 0.76
CA VAL A 91 11.27 -13.01 -0.31
C VAL A 91 11.39 -14.43 -0.81
N GLU A 92 10.25 -15.05 -1.04
CA GLU A 92 10.16 -16.40 -1.61
C GLU A 92 9.76 -16.29 -3.09
N SER A 93 10.45 -17.04 -3.95
CA SER A 93 10.05 -17.13 -5.35
C SER A 93 9.01 -18.22 -5.51
N ILE A 94 7.96 -17.92 -6.23
CA ILE A 94 6.88 -18.86 -6.53
C ILE A 94 6.62 -18.93 -8.02
N ALA A 95 6.10 -20.06 -8.48
CA ALA A 95 5.66 -20.22 -9.86
C ALA A 95 4.14 -20.20 -9.88
N LEU A 96 3.58 -19.44 -10.82
CA LEU A 96 2.14 -19.42 -11.09
C LEU A 96 1.86 -20.37 -12.28
N GLU A 97 0.97 -21.30 -12.08
CA GLU A 97 0.54 -22.21 -13.14
C GLU A 97 -0.66 -21.64 -13.91
#